data_fd9a779f4526566156ab46fb77034d1b
#
_entry.id   fd9a779f4526566156ab46fb77034d1b
#
_cell.length_a   1.000
_cell.length_b   1.000
_cell.length_c   1.000
_cell.angle_alpha   90.00
_cell.angle_beta   90.00
_cell.angle_gamma   90.00
#
_symmetry.space_group_name_H-M   'P 1'
#
loop_
_entity.id
_entity.type
_entity.pdbx_description
1 polymer ?
#
loop_
_entity_poly.entity_id
_entity_poly.type
_entity_poly.pdbx_seq_one_letter_code
_entity_poly.pdbx_strand_id
1 'polypeptide(L)'
;MENVAIIGASMTQFGQRDGWVLDLLSEAGTACLNDAGVTPDAVDHLYVSNMASGEFEGQTGIMNAVAHDLAAMPAYTARIDQTSSSGGAGVKHAWQSVASGASDMTLLVGAEKMTHRTTAEATDVIASITHPVEYKHGVTLPSFAGLTARLYLDTYDAPRESLGKVAVKNHRHGVDNPHAQFQKEVDLETVLESPIVADPLRLYDFCPITDGSAALMFCPESVAKEYTDDYVLVPGVGGATDTHVVHERADPTTMRGVVESSRIAYDMADMGPDDIDVAELHDMFTILEFLQSEDLGFFEKGEGWKAVEEGRTERGGDLPINHS
;
A
#
# COMPACT_ATOMS: atom_id res chain seq x y z
N MET A 1 6.93 -14.57 -22.12
CA MET A 1 6.51 -14.88 -20.75
C MET A 1 5.02 -15.18 -20.79
N GLU A 2 4.56 -16.09 -19.99
CA GLU A 2 3.12 -16.35 -19.84
C GLU A 2 2.48 -15.21 -19.05
N ASN A 3 1.23 -14.87 -19.37
CA ASN A 3 0.51 -13.85 -18.60
C ASN A 3 0.28 -14.33 -17.18
N VAL A 4 0.41 -13.42 -16.22
CA VAL A 4 0.16 -13.70 -14.80
C VAL A 4 -1.23 -13.22 -14.44
N ALA A 5 -1.99 -14.06 -13.76
CA ALA A 5 -3.33 -13.78 -13.28
C ALA A 5 -3.41 -13.82 -11.75
N ILE A 6 -4.34 -13.06 -11.20
CA ILE A 6 -4.82 -13.16 -9.82
C ILE A 6 -6.20 -13.82 -9.88
N ILE A 7 -6.37 -14.93 -9.17
CA ILE A 7 -7.60 -15.75 -9.14
C ILE A 7 -8.32 -15.71 -7.80
N GLY A 8 -7.74 -15.07 -6.80
CA GLY A 8 -8.37 -14.90 -5.49
C GLY A 8 -7.73 -13.75 -4.74
N ALA A 9 -8.54 -13.07 -3.94
CA ALA A 9 -8.14 -11.94 -3.12
C ALA A 9 -8.91 -11.94 -1.80
N SER A 10 -8.29 -11.45 -0.75
CA SER A 10 -8.96 -11.26 0.53
C SER A 10 -8.30 -10.16 1.34
N MET A 11 -9.06 -9.62 2.29
CA MET A 11 -8.53 -8.76 3.35
C MET A 11 -9.33 -8.95 4.64
N THR A 12 -8.71 -8.68 5.77
CA THR A 12 -9.38 -8.68 7.07
C THR A 12 -10.07 -7.34 7.32
N GLN A 13 -10.92 -7.27 8.34
CA GLN A 13 -11.33 -5.99 8.91
C GLN A 13 -10.09 -5.26 9.46
N PHE A 14 -9.86 -4.02 9.03
CA PHE A 14 -8.79 -3.16 9.55
C PHE A 14 -9.23 -2.46 10.85
N GLY A 15 -8.29 -2.28 11.78
CA GLY A 15 -8.55 -1.63 13.05
C GLY A 15 -7.72 -2.20 14.18
N GLN A 16 -8.19 -2.01 15.41
CA GLN A 16 -7.58 -2.68 16.57
C GLN A 16 -8.08 -4.13 16.62
N ARG A 17 -7.15 -5.08 16.51
CA ARG A 17 -7.43 -6.52 16.48
C ARG A 17 -6.80 -7.21 17.68
N ASP A 18 -7.46 -8.25 18.17
CA ASP A 18 -6.88 -9.20 19.14
C ASP A 18 -5.95 -10.19 18.42
N GLY A 19 -5.13 -10.92 19.19
CA GLY A 19 -4.22 -11.94 18.65
C GLY A 19 -2.88 -11.37 18.15
N TRP A 20 -2.21 -12.17 17.33
CA TRP A 20 -0.87 -11.92 16.80
C TRP A 20 -0.91 -11.62 15.30
N VAL A 21 0.20 -11.14 14.74
CA VAL A 21 0.33 -10.97 13.28
C VAL A 21 0.07 -12.28 12.54
N LEU A 22 0.43 -13.41 13.14
CA LEU A 22 0.20 -14.74 12.57
C LEU A 22 -1.30 -15.05 12.41
N ASP A 23 -2.14 -14.66 13.38
CA ASP A 23 -3.59 -14.85 13.29
C ASP A 23 -4.19 -14.06 12.10
N LEU A 24 -3.72 -12.82 11.90
CA LEU A 24 -4.14 -11.97 10.78
C LEU A 24 -3.72 -12.56 9.43
N LEU A 25 -2.46 -13.01 9.33
CA LEU A 25 -1.94 -13.65 8.13
C LEU A 25 -2.72 -14.92 7.80
N SER A 26 -3.01 -15.76 8.80
CA SER A 26 -3.76 -17.02 8.61
C SER A 26 -5.22 -16.76 8.25
N GLU A 27 -5.85 -15.72 8.81
CA GLU A 27 -7.22 -15.29 8.47
C GLU A 27 -7.30 -14.91 6.98
N ALA A 28 -6.45 -13.98 6.53
CA ALA A 28 -6.45 -13.53 5.14
C ALA A 28 -6.03 -14.66 4.18
N GLY A 29 -4.99 -15.42 4.51
CA GLY A 29 -4.54 -16.54 3.68
C GLY A 29 -5.63 -17.60 3.48
N THR A 30 -6.33 -17.97 4.55
CA THR A 30 -7.46 -18.92 4.49
C THR A 30 -8.61 -18.37 3.62
N ALA A 31 -8.96 -17.11 3.81
CA ALA A 31 -10.01 -16.47 3.02
C ALA A 31 -9.64 -16.41 1.53
N CYS A 32 -8.39 -16.08 1.20
CA CYS A 32 -7.90 -16.05 -0.18
C CYS A 32 -7.89 -17.43 -0.85
N LEU A 33 -7.46 -18.48 -0.13
CA LEU A 33 -7.53 -19.87 -0.62
C LEU A 33 -8.98 -20.29 -0.93
N ASN A 34 -9.91 -19.92 -0.07
CA ASN A 34 -11.33 -20.21 -0.27
C ASN A 34 -11.92 -19.42 -1.45
N ASP A 35 -11.56 -18.14 -1.61
CA ASP A 35 -12.01 -17.29 -2.71
C ASP A 35 -11.50 -17.82 -4.05
N ALA A 36 -10.22 -18.20 -4.12
CA ALA A 36 -9.60 -18.80 -5.29
C ALA A 36 -10.08 -20.24 -5.59
N GLY A 37 -10.74 -20.91 -4.64
CA GLY A 37 -11.07 -22.35 -4.75
C GLY A 37 -9.85 -23.27 -4.77
N VAL A 38 -8.72 -22.83 -4.20
CA VAL A 38 -7.44 -23.52 -4.19
C VAL A 38 -7.24 -24.26 -2.87
N THR A 39 -6.82 -25.52 -2.94
CA THR A 39 -6.45 -26.27 -1.73
C THR A 39 -5.03 -25.92 -1.27
N PRO A 40 -4.74 -25.90 0.04
CA PRO A 40 -3.43 -25.49 0.55
C PRO A 40 -2.25 -26.30 0.00
N ASP A 41 -2.44 -27.56 -0.32
CA ASP A 41 -1.42 -28.47 -0.88
C ASP A 41 -1.08 -28.16 -2.36
N ALA A 42 -1.88 -27.35 -3.05
CA ALA A 42 -1.61 -26.87 -4.39
C ALA A 42 -0.70 -25.62 -4.42
N VAL A 43 -0.41 -25.01 -3.26
CA VAL A 43 0.45 -23.81 -3.18
C VAL A 43 1.93 -24.22 -3.30
N ASP A 44 2.60 -23.78 -4.36
CA ASP A 44 4.04 -24.00 -4.56
C ASP A 44 4.89 -23.00 -3.78
N HIS A 45 4.51 -21.70 -3.86
CA HIS A 45 5.20 -20.62 -3.16
C HIS A 45 4.25 -19.84 -2.24
N LEU A 46 4.70 -19.54 -1.03
CA LEU A 46 4.03 -18.69 -0.06
C LEU A 46 4.95 -17.55 0.35
N TYR A 47 4.61 -16.34 -0.04
CA TYR A 47 5.33 -15.13 0.37
C TYR A 47 4.57 -14.39 1.45
N VAL A 48 5.32 -13.87 2.44
CA VAL A 48 4.78 -13.04 3.51
C VAL A 48 5.38 -11.66 3.43
N SER A 49 4.58 -10.66 3.11
CA SER A 49 4.95 -9.25 3.18
C SER A 49 4.74 -8.72 4.59
N ASN A 50 5.82 -8.34 5.25
CA ASN A 50 5.77 -7.80 6.61
C ASN A 50 7.05 -7.02 6.91
N MET A 51 6.92 -5.83 7.47
CA MET A 51 8.04 -4.95 7.78
C MET A 51 8.67 -5.30 9.15
N ALA A 52 7.87 -5.34 10.20
CA ALA A 52 8.38 -5.18 11.55
C ALA A 52 7.77 -6.13 12.61
N SER A 53 7.41 -7.37 12.24
CA SER A 53 6.91 -8.35 13.22
C SER A 53 7.93 -8.66 14.32
N GLY A 54 9.23 -8.59 14.00
CA GLY A 54 10.30 -8.76 14.98
C GLY A 54 10.31 -7.64 16.02
N GLU A 55 10.15 -6.40 15.61
CA GLU A 55 10.17 -5.20 16.43
C GLU A 55 8.87 -5.02 17.21
N PHE A 56 7.75 -5.34 16.62
CA PHE A 56 6.44 -5.23 17.27
C PHE A 56 6.14 -6.40 18.20
N GLU A 57 6.38 -7.63 17.78
CA GLU A 57 5.92 -8.83 18.51
C GLU A 57 7.05 -9.80 18.89
N GLY A 58 8.30 -9.56 18.47
CA GLY A 58 9.43 -10.44 18.72
C GLY A 58 9.45 -11.70 17.87
N GLN A 59 8.62 -11.79 16.83
CA GLN A 59 8.56 -12.92 15.89
C GLN A 59 9.21 -12.61 14.56
N THR A 60 10.14 -13.48 14.11
CA THR A 60 10.86 -13.31 12.84
C THR A 60 10.59 -14.41 11.82
N GLY A 61 10.22 -15.60 12.24
CA GLY A 61 9.98 -16.78 11.37
C GLY A 61 8.53 -16.93 10.88
N ILE A 62 7.81 -15.82 10.71
CA ILE A 62 6.36 -15.81 10.45
C ILE A 62 5.96 -16.54 9.17
N MET A 63 6.79 -16.51 8.10
CA MET A 63 6.48 -17.18 6.83
C MET A 63 6.35 -18.70 6.99
N ASN A 64 7.19 -19.33 7.83
CA ASN A 64 7.08 -20.76 8.08
C ASN A 64 5.89 -21.10 8.98
N ALA A 65 5.57 -20.21 9.93
CA ALA A 65 4.42 -20.36 10.81
C ALA A 65 3.12 -20.28 10.01
N VAL A 66 2.97 -19.31 9.12
CA VAL A 66 1.79 -19.18 8.23
C VAL A 66 1.64 -20.40 7.34
N ALA A 67 2.73 -20.91 6.73
CA ALA A 67 2.65 -22.12 5.91
C ALA A 67 2.17 -23.33 6.71
N HIS A 68 2.60 -23.45 7.98
CA HIS A 68 2.11 -24.50 8.88
C HIS A 68 0.63 -24.33 9.19
N ASP A 69 0.19 -23.13 9.59
CA ASP A 69 -1.20 -22.86 9.99
C ASP A 69 -2.17 -23.03 8.84
N LEU A 70 -1.77 -22.65 7.62
CA LEU A 70 -2.55 -22.83 6.40
C LEU A 70 -2.48 -24.27 5.85
N ALA A 71 -1.64 -25.15 6.42
CA ALA A 71 -1.31 -26.47 5.86
C ALA A 71 -0.76 -26.41 4.43
N ALA A 72 -0.13 -25.31 4.03
CA ALA A 72 0.46 -25.09 2.70
C ALA A 72 1.90 -25.64 2.62
N MET A 73 2.11 -26.85 3.08
CA MET A 73 3.42 -27.51 3.04
C MET A 73 3.40 -28.65 2.00
N PRO A 74 4.45 -28.81 1.18
CA PRO A 74 5.83 -28.29 1.35
C PRO A 74 6.15 -27.01 0.54
N ALA A 75 5.28 -26.01 0.48
CA ALA A 75 5.52 -24.78 -0.27
C ALA A 75 6.87 -24.12 0.09
N TYR A 76 7.51 -23.51 -0.91
CA TYR A 76 8.65 -22.62 -0.65
C TYR A 76 8.15 -21.33 0.00
N THR A 77 8.80 -20.91 1.10
CA THR A 77 8.38 -19.72 1.85
C THR A 77 9.48 -18.67 1.93
N ALA A 78 9.09 -17.39 1.84
CA ALA A 78 9.98 -16.28 2.10
C ALA A 78 9.22 -15.10 2.74
N ARG A 79 9.91 -14.34 3.62
CA ARG A 79 9.43 -13.04 4.09
C ARG A 79 10.04 -11.95 3.19
N ILE A 80 9.21 -11.02 2.75
CA ILE A 80 9.58 -9.88 1.92
C ILE A 80 9.40 -8.62 2.76
N ASP A 81 10.50 -7.90 2.92
CA ASP A 81 10.57 -6.65 3.64
C ASP A 81 11.16 -5.57 2.71
N GLN A 82 10.37 -4.59 2.40
CA GLN A 82 10.72 -3.37 1.68
C GLN A 82 10.13 -2.17 2.44
N THR A 83 10.22 -2.21 3.76
CA THR A 83 9.59 -1.23 4.66
C THR A 83 8.10 -1.03 4.33
N SER A 84 7.59 0.19 4.23
CA SER A 84 6.18 0.49 3.91
C SER A 84 5.73 -0.01 2.53
N SER A 85 6.64 -0.35 1.63
CA SER A 85 6.33 -0.91 0.31
C SER A 85 6.41 -2.44 0.24
N SER A 86 6.48 -3.13 1.38
CA SER A 86 6.58 -4.60 1.43
C SER A 86 5.46 -5.30 0.66
N GLY A 87 4.23 -4.77 0.70
CA GLY A 87 3.09 -5.31 -0.08
C GLY A 87 3.36 -5.28 -1.59
N GLY A 88 3.75 -4.13 -2.13
CA GLY A 88 4.09 -3.98 -3.55
C GLY A 88 5.30 -4.83 -3.97
N ALA A 89 6.33 -4.92 -3.11
CA ALA A 89 7.46 -5.80 -3.33
C ALA A 89 7.03 -7.27 -3.36
N GLY A 90 6.10 -7.67 -2.47
CA GLY A 90 5.50 -9.00 -2.46
C GLY A 90 4.78 -9.33 -3.76
N VAL A 91 3.92 -8.42 -4.25
CA VAL A 91 3.25 -8.55 -5.55
C VAL A 91 4.27 -8.77 -6.67
N LYS A 92 5.34 -7.97 -6.71
CA LYS A 92 6.40 -8.13 -7.71
C LYS A 92 7.08 -9.49 -7.62
N HIS A 93 7.40 -9.98 -6.42
CA HIS A 93 8.03 -11.30 -6.25
C HIS A 93 7.10 -12.45 -6.61
N ALA A 94 5.82 -12.38 -6.22
CA ALA A 94 4.81 -13.37 -6.60
C ALA A 94 4.64 -13.42 -8.13
N TRP A 95 4.49 -12.25 -8.76
CA TRP A 95 4.45 -12.12 -10.21
C TRP A 95 5.68 -12.74 -10.88
N GLN A 96 6.89 -12.43 -10.39
CA GLN A 96 8.14 -12.96 -10.94
C GLN A 96 8.24 -14.47 -10.82
N SER A 97 7.77 -15.06 -9.71
CA SER A 97 7.76 -16.51 -9.52
C SER A 97 6.89 -17.21 -10.57
N VAL A 98 5.71 -16.68 -10.82
CA VAL A 98 4.78 -17.22 -11.83
C VAL A 98 5.31 -16.96 -13.24
N ALA A 99 5.68 -15.72 -13.57
CA ALA A 99 6.14 -15.32 -14.90
C ALA A 99 7.41 -16.05 -15.35
N SER A 100 8.26 -16.49 -14.40
CA SER A 100 9.47 -17.28 -14.68
C SER A 100 9.22 -18.78 -14.81
N GLY A 101 8.02 -19.27 -14.47
CA GLY A 101 7.68 -20.68 -14.38
C GLY A 101 8.29 -21.40 -13.17
N ALA A 102 8.71 -20.65 -12.14
CA ALA A 102 9.19 -21.22 -10.89
C ALA A 102 8.06 -21.69 -9.96
N SER A 103 6.82 -21.25 -10.22
CA SER A 103 5.63 -21.60 -9.45
C SER A 103 4.42 -21.52 -10.36
N ASP A 104 3.54 -22.49 -10.29
CA ASP A 104 2.23 -22.47 -10.93
C ASP A 104 1.16 -21.90 -9.99
N MET A 105 1.39 -21.89 -8.67
CA MET A 105 0.46 -21.38 -7.68
C MET A 105 1.20 -20.65 -6.55
N THR A 106 1.12 -19.33 -6.54
CA THR A 106 1.82 -18.48 -5.54
C THR A 106 0.82 -17.73 -4.67
N LEU A 107 0.81 -18.02 -3.38
CA LEU A 107 0.06 -17.26 -2.37
C LEU A 107 0.95 -16.14 -1.81
N LEU A 108 0.48 -14.90 -1.90
CA LEU A 108 1.05 -13.75 -1.20
C LEU A 108 0.12 -13.35 -0.07
N VAL A 109 0.64 -13.23 1.15
CA VAL A 109 -0.10 -12.69 2.31
C VAL A 109 0.72 -11.57 2.93
N GLY A 110 0.09 -10.45 3.26
CA GLY A 110 0.75 -9.33 3.93
C GLY A 110 -0.02 -8.89 5.17
N ALA A 111 0.67 -8.61 6.26
CA ALA A 111 0.06 -8.10 7.49
C ALA A 111 1.03 -7.23 8.28
N GLU A 112 0.46 -6.31 9.09
CA GLU A 112 1.18 -5.65 10.17
C GLU A 112 0.28 -5.60 11.41
N LYS A 113 0.89 -5.74 12.60
CA LYS A 113 0.22 -5.74 13.91
C LYS A 113 0.89 -4.71 14.81
N MET A 114 0.25 -3.56 15.01
CA MET A 114 0.84 -2.40 15.66
C MET A 114 0.05 -1.90 16.87
N THR A 115 -1.28 -2.13 16.93
CA THR A 115 -2.18 -1.46 17.90
C THR A 115 -2.02 -1.90 19.34
N HIS A 116 -1.28 -2.98 19.61
CA HIS A 116 -0.89 -3.38 20.97
C HIS A 116 0.24 -2.53 21.55
N ARG A 117 0.87 -1.68 20.73
CA ARG A 117 1.85 -0.67 21.15
C ARG A 117 1.17 0.68 21.32
N THR A 118 1.75 1.52 22.16
CA THR A 118 1.36 2.93 22.20
C THR A 118 1.73 3.62 20.89
N THR A 119 1.03 4.70 20.56
CA THR A 119 1.34 5.49 19.34
C THR A 119 2.81 5.93 19.30
N ALA A 120 3.39 6.30 20.44
CA ALA A 120 4.79 6.70 20.52
C ALA A 120 5.75 5.54 20.20
N GLU A 121 5.51 4.34 20.76
CA GLU A 121 6.31 3.15 20.47
C GLU A 121 6.18 2.72 19.00
N ALA A 122 4.97 2.72 18.45
CA ALA A 122 4.75 2.40 17.05
C ALA A 122 5.46 3.42 16.13
N THR A 123 5.37 4.71 16.43
CA THR A 123 6.05 5.77 15.69
C THR A 123 7.58 5.60 15.74
N ASP A 124 8.15 5.18 16.89
CA ASP A 124 9.60 4.96 17.02
C ASP A 124 10.07 3.76 16.17
N VAL A 125 9.33 2.65 16.20
CA VAL A 125 9.60 1.49 15.32
C VAL A 125 9.54 1.91 13.85
N ILE A 126 8.47 2.61 13.44
CA ILE A 126 8.32 3.08 12.06
C ILE A 126 9.42 4.10 11.70
N ALA A 127 9.80 5.00 12.61
CA ALA A 127 10.86 5.98 12.37
C ALA A 127 12.24 5.33 12.17
N SER A 128 12.45 4.13 12.69
CA SER A 128 13.71 3.39 12.54
C SER A 128 14.06 3.02 11.08
N ILE A 129 13.07 3.09 10.17
CA ILE A 129 13.32 2.92 8.73
C ILE A 129 14.08 4.11 8.12
N THR A 130 14.09 5.26 8.81
CA THR A 130 14.77 6.47 8.34
C THR A 130 16.29 6.27 8.39
N HIS A 131 17.02 6.84 7.42
CA HIS A 131 18.46 6.73 7.39
C HIS A 131 19.10 7.25 8.69
N PRO A 132 20.10 6.55 9.28
CA PRO A 132 20.68 6.93 10.58
C PRO A 132 21.21 8.37 10.68
N VAL A 133 21.61 8.96 9.54
CA VAL A 133 22.07 10.36 9.49
C VAL A 133 20.95 11.35 9.82
N GLU A 134 19.71 10.99 9.54
CA GLU A 134 18.49 11.79 9.82
C GLU A 134 17.80 11.32 11.10
N TYR A 135 17.67 10.01 11.31
CA TYR A 135 17.05 9.41 12.50
C TYR A 135 17.64 9.93 13.81
N LYS A 136 18.96 10.03 13.90
CA LYS A 136 19.67 10.55 15.09
C LYS A 136 19.29 11.99 15.48
N HIS A 137 18.67 12.74 14.59
CA HIS A 137 18.16 14.09 14.84
C HIS A 137 16.68 14.10 15.25
N GLY A 138 16.07 12.94 15.47
CA GLY A 138 14.67 12.81 15.87
C GLY A 138 13.67 13.00 14.73
N VAL A 139 14.11 12.78 13.50
CA VAL A 139 13.23 12.85 12.34
C VAL A 139 12.28 11.66 12.36
N THR A 140 11.01 11.92 12.09
CA THR A 140 9.94 10.93 11.96
C THR A 140 9.26 11.07 10.59
N LEU A 141 8.53 10.06 10.15
CA LEU A 141 7.77 10.15 8.89
C LEU A 141 6.77 11.31 8.88
N PRO A 142 6.01 11.59 9.96
CA PRO A 142 5.19 12.79 10.04
C PRO A 142 5.95 14.09 9.80
N SER A 143 7.18 14.23 10.34
CA SER A 143 7.96 15.46 10.15
C SER A 143 8.41 15.63 8.69
N PHE A 144 8.82 14.55 8.01
CA PHE A 144 9.10 14.60 6.58
C PHE A 144 7.87 14.98 5.76
N ALA A 145 6.72 14.36 6.08
CA ALA A 145 5.46 14.68 5.40
C ALA A 145 5.09 16.16 5.53
N GLY A 146 5.22 16.73 6.74
CA GLY A 146 4.96 18.16 6.98
C GLY A 146 5.90 19.05 6.17
N LEU A 147 7.20 18.76 6.16
CA LEU A 147 8.18 19.52 5.36
C LEU A 147 7.89 19.44 3.85
N THR A 148 7.59 18.25 3.35
CA THR A 148 7.26 18.05 1.93
C THR A 148 5.94 18.74 1.57
N ALA A 149 4.92 18.64 2.42
CA ALA A 149 3.64 19.32 2.21
C ALA A 149 3.82 20.84 2.18
N ARG A 150 4.58 21.41 3.14
CA ARG A 150 4.90 22.84 3.14
C ARG A 150 5.59 23.27 1.85
N LEU A 151 6.62 22.54 1.45
CA LEU A 151 7.35 22.83 0.21
C LEU A 151 6.44 22.78 -1.01
N TYR A 152 5.58 21.76 -1.10
CA TYR A 152 4.64 21.61 -2.20
C TYR A 152 3.63 22.78 -2.26
N LEU A 153 2.99 23.09 -1.13
CA LEU A 153 2.02 24.19 -1.06
C LEU A 153 2.66 25.53 -1.47
N ASP A 154 3.86 25.82 -0.97
CA ASP A 154 4.58 27.06 -1.27
C ASP A 154 5.10 27.09 -2.72
N THR A 155 5.49 25.95 -3.31
CA THR A 155 6.04 25.90 -4.68
C THR A 155 4.96 26.05 -5.73
N TYR A 156 3.79 25.44 -5.50
CA TYR A 156 2.72 25.39 -6.49
C TYR A 156 1.52 26.28 -6.15
N ASP A 157 1.67 27.16 -5.14
CA ASP A 157 0.61 28.06 -4.65
C ASP A 157 -0.70 27.31 -4.35
N ALA A 158 -0.55 26.07 -3.82
CA ALA A 158 -1.67 25.20 -3.52
C ALA A 158 -2.32 25.59 -2.17
N PRO A 159 -3.66 25.70 -2.09
CA PRO A 159 -4.33 26.00 -0.84
C PRO A 159 -4.25 24.80 0.14
N ARG A 160 -4.09 25.09 1.43
CA ARG A 160 -4.06 24.06 2.48
C ARG A 160 -5.35 23.20 2.50
N GLU A 161 -6.46 23.82 2.15
CA GLU A 161 -7.78 23.21 2.09
C GLU A 161 -7.82 22.02 1.14
N SER A 162 -7.02 22.02 0.07
CA SER A 162 -6.97 20.91 -0.91
C SER A 162 -6.49 19.60 -0.27
N LEU A 163 -5.54 19.66 0.68
CA LEU A 163 -5.15 18.47 1.47
C LEU A 163 -6.32 17.97 2.33
N GLY A 164 -7.08 18.90 2.94
CA GLY A 164 -8.27 18.54 3.70
C GLY A 164 -9.35 17.85 2.86
N LYS A 165 -9.49 18.23 1.58
CA LYS A 165 -10.43 17.59 0.66
C LYS A 165 -10.05 16.15 0.34
N VAL A 166 -8.76 15.82 0.27
CA VAL A 166 -8.31 14.40 0.17
C VAL A 166 -8.82 13.60 1.35
N ALA A 167 -8.62 14.10 2.59
CA ALA A 167 -9.13 13.43 3.78
C ALA A 167 -10.66 13.25 3.75
N VAL A 168 -11.42 14.29 3.39
CA VAL A 168 -12.89 14.23 3.26
C VAL A 168 -13.30 13.19 2.24
N LYS A 169 -12.67 13.17 1.06
CA LYS A 169 -12.92 12.21 0.00
C LYS A 169 -12.67 10.77 0.47
N ASN A 170 -11.50 10.48 1.02
CA ASN A 170 -11.13 9.12 1.44
C ASN A 170 -12.01 8.63 2.59
N HIS A 171 -12.37 9.49 3.56
CA HIS A 171 -13.35 9.14 4.59
C HIS A 171 -14.73 8.82 4.03
N ARG A 172 -15.20 9.56 3.03
CA ARG A 172 -16.49 9.30 2.37
C ARG A 172 -16.45 7.95 1.61
N HIS A 173 -15.36 7.66 0.89
CA HIS A 173 -15.20 6.38 0.19
C HIS A 173 -15.16 5.21 1.18
N GLY A 174 -14.48 5.36 2.32
CA GLY A 174 -14.39 4.35 3.35
C GLY A 174 -15.72 4.01 4.05
N VAL A 175 -16.77 4.84 3.95
CA VAL A 175 -18.09 4.54 4.55
C VAL A 175 -18.67 3.23 4.00
N ASP A 176 -18.53 3.02 2.71
CA ASP A 176 -19.08 1.86 2.01
C ASP A 176 -18.16 0.63 2.04
N ASN A 177 -16.91 0.80 2.49
CA ASN A 177 -15.95 -0.30 2.57
C ASN A 177 -16.09 -1.07 3.90
N PRO A 178 -16.58 -2.34 3.88
CA PRO A 178 -16.78 -3.13 5.10
C PRO A 178 -15.47 -3.44 5.84
N HIS A 179 -14.32 -3.30 5.19
CA HIS A 179 -13.02 -3.56 5.77
C HIS A 179 -12.35 -2.31 6.35
N ALA A 180 -12.82 -1.11 6.03
CA ALA A 180 -12.23 0.13 6.51
C ALA A 180 -12.34 0.28 8.03
N GLN A 181 -11.27 0.79 8.66
CA GLN A 181 -11.26 1.08 10.09
C GLN A 181 -12.27 2.17 10.46
N PHE A 182 -12.38 3.20 9.63
CA PHE A 182 -13.30 4.31 9.84
C PHE A 182 -14.36 4.35 8.74
N GLN A 183 -15.57 3.94 9.09
CA GLN A 183 -16.74 3.98 8.21
C GLN A 183 -17.61 5.19 8.57
N LYS A 184 -16.99 6.38 8.54
CA LYS A 184 -17.65 7.63 8.94
C LYS A 184 -17.16 8.79 8.09
N GLU A 185 -18.11 9.54 7.54
CA GLU A 185 -17.80 10.80 6.89
C GLU A 185 -17.26 11.84 7.87
N VAL A 186 -16.41 12.72 7.36
CA VAL A 186 -15.93 13.92 8.02
C VAL A 186 -16.14 15.11 7.09
N ASP A 187 -16.43 16.28 7.63
CA ASP A 187 -16.51 17.52 6.85
C ASP A 187 -15.16 18.25 6.86
N LEU A 188 -15.02 19.18 5.92
CA LEU A 188 -13.79 19.95 5.75
C LEU A 188 -13.46 20.81 6.98
N GLU A 189 -14.48 21.38 7.64
CA GLU A 189 -14.31 22.21 8.84
C GLU A 189 -13.69 21.38 9.97
N THR A 190 -14.23 20.17 10.23
CA THR A 190 -13.66 19.22 11.20
C THR A 190 -12.19 18.90 10.91
N VAL A 191 -11.85 18.67 9.63
CA VAL A 191 -10.45 18.41 9.22
C VAL A 191 -9.57 19.62 9.50
N LEU A 192 -10.00 20.81 9.09
CA LEU A 192 -9.23 22.05 9.21
C LEU A 192 -9.10 22.56 10.65
N GLU A 193 -10.02 22.21 11.55
CA GLU A 193 -9.96 22.58 12.96
C GLU A 193 -9.24 21.53 13.82
N SER A 194 -8.91 20.36 13.26
CA SER A 194 -8.23 19.29 14.00
C SER A 194 -6.81 19.70 14.43
N PRO A 195 -6.24 19.08 15.47
CA PRO A 195 -4.91 19.42 15.97
C PRO A 195 -3.83 19.31 14.90
N ILE A 196 -2.89 20.25 14.90
CA ILE A 196 -1.69 20.18 14.06
C ILE A 196 -0.77 19.09 14.61
N VAL A 197 -0.33 18.18 13.74
CA VAL A 197 0.61 17.10 14.06
C VAL A 197 2.01 17.46 13.54
N ALA A 198 2.12 17.85 12.27
CA ALA A 198 3.36 18.34 11.64
C ALA A 198 3.00 19.42 10.63
N ASP A 199 3.15 20.69 11.00
CA ASP A 199 2.70 21.82 10.17
C ASP A 199 3.16 21.68 8.70
N PRO A 200 2.29 21.83 7.69
CA PRO A 200 0.87 22.24 7.74
C PRO A 200 -0.14 21.10 7.99
N LEU A 201 0.33 19.87 8.21
CA LEU A 201 -0.52 18.69 8.33
C LEU A 201 -1.17 18.59 9.71
N ARG A 202 -2.43 18.19 9.71
CA ARG A 202 -3.29 18.05 10.87
C ARG A 202 -3.68 16.58 11.08
N LEU A 203 -4.39 16.27 12.14
CA LEU A 203 -4.72 14.91 12.55
C LEU A 203 -5.35 14.08 11.42
N TYR A 204 -6.29 14.64 10.67
CA TYR A 204 -6.96 13.93 9.57
C TYR A 204 -6.13 13.83 8.28
N ASP A 205 -4.96 14.46 8.23
CA ASP A 205 -4.01 14.27 7.13
C ASP A 205 -3.16 13.00 7.28
N PHE A 206 -3.34 12.27 8.37
CA PHE A 206 -2.55 11.07 8.72
C PHE A 206 -3.43 9.84 8.79
N CYS A 207 -2.92 8.71 8.30
CA CYS A 207 -3.54 7.42 8.55
C CYS A 207 -3.45 7.06 10.05
N PRO A 208 -4.39 6.26 10.59
CA PRO A 208 -4.29 5.74 11.95
C PRO A 208 -3.23 4.64 12.06
N ILE A 209 -2.75 4.38 13.29
CA ILE A 209 -2.10 3.12 13.61
C ILE A 209 -3.18 2.04 13.59
N THR A 210 -2.98 0.98 12.82
CA THR A 210 -3.98 -0.06 12.59
C THR A 210 -3.34 -1.44 12.44
N ASP A 211 -4.14 -2.48 12.63
CA ASP A 211 -3.81 -3.86 12.34
C ASP A 211 -4.64 -4.32 11.13
N GLY A 212 -4.09 -5.19 10.32
CA GLY A 212 -4.81 -5.77 9.20
C GLY A 212 -3.93 -6.68 8.36
N SER A 213 -4.58 -7.43 7.49
CA SER A 213 -3.94 -8.34 6.55
C SER A 213 -4.70 -8.37 5.23
N ALA A 214 -3.97 -8.64 4.15
CA ALA A 214 -4.53 -8.92 2.84
C ALA A 214 -3.77 -10.06 2.17
N ALA A 215 -4.43 -10.77 1.25
CA ALA A 215 -3.82 -11.86 0.51
C ALA A 215 -4.27 -11.87 -0.96
N LEU A 216 -3.38 -12.37 -1.83
CA LEU A 216 -3.61 -12.54 -3.26
C LEU A 216 -3.09 -13.91 -3.70
N MET A 217 -3.84 -14.58 -4.61
CA MET A 217 -3.44 -15.83 -5.24
C MET A 217 -3.06 -15.59 -6.69
N PHE A 218 -1.80 -15.88 -7.05
CA PHE A 218 -1.24 -15.71 -8.38
C PHE A 218 -1.04 -17.05 -9.07
N CYS A 219 -1.33 -17.11 -10.38
CA CYS A 219 -1.01 -18.24 -11.23
C CYS A 219 -0.81 -17.79 -12.69
N PRO A 220 -0.32 -18.69 -13.60
CA PRO A 220 -0.36 -18.44 -15.04
C PRO A 220 -1.80 -18.32 -15.53
N GLU A 221 -2.04 -17.49 -16.54
CA GLU A 221 -3.39 -17.33 -17.14
C GLU A 221 -3.96 -18.66 -17.66
N SER A 222 -3.12 -19.55 -18.15
CA SER A 222 -3.54 -20.90 -18.59
C SER A 222 -4.13 -21.71 -17.44
N VAL A 223 -3.52 -21.61 -16.24
CA VAL A 223 -3.99 -22.27 -15.01
C VAL A 223 -5.23 -21.57 -14.45
N ALA A 224 -5.29 -20.24 -14.49
CA ALA A 224 -6.43 -19.47 -14.00
C ALA A 224 -7.76 -19.97 -14.57
N LYS A 225 -7.80 -20.27 -15.87
CA LYS A 225 -8.98 -20.77 -16.60
C LYS A 225 -9.51 -22.14 -16.12
N GLU A 226 -8.69 -22.87 -15.36
CA GLU A 226 -9.12 -24.15 -14.74
C GLU A 226 -9.88 -23.93 -13.42
N TYR A 227 -9.67 -22.76 -12.78
CA TYR A 227 -10.26 -22.41 -11.48
C TYR A 227 -11.45 -21.46 -11.59
N THR A 228 -11.37 -20.45 -12.46
CA THR A 228 -12.39 -19.41 -12.59
C THR A 228 -12.37 -18.73 -13.95
N ASP A 229 -13.53 -18.22 -14.38
CA ASP A 229 -13.62 -17.29 -15.51
C ASP A 229 -13.46 -15.82 -15.06
N ASP A 230 -13.51 -15.54 -13.76
CA ASP A 230 -13.39 -14.22 -13.14
C ASP A 230 -11.99 -14.07 -12.50
N TYR A 231 -11.02 -13.64 -13.30
CA TYR A 231 -9.64 -13.39 -12.88
C TYR A 231 -9.14 -12.05 -13.40
N VAL A 232 -8.15 -11.50 -12.73
CA VAL A 232 -7.52 -10.23 -13.12
C VAL A 232 -6.11 -10.49 -13.64
N LEU A 233 -5.81 -9.99 -14.85
CA LEU A 233 -4.45 -10.05 -15.39
C LEU A 233 -3.56 -8.98 -14.75
N VAL A 234 -2.30 -9.31 -14.53
CA VAL A 234 -1.26 -8.39 -14.07
C VAL A 234 -0.24 -8.20 -15.21
N PRO A 235 -0.52 -7.27 -16.14
CA PRO A 235 0.29 -7.11 -17.37
C PRO A 235 1.67 -6.50 -17.08
N GLY A 236 1.83 -5.74 -15.99
CA GLY A 236 3.08 -5.10 -15.65
C GLY A 236 3.29 -4.87 -14.16
N VAL A 237 4.54 -5.01 -13.73
CA VAL A 237 4.98 -4.71 -12.36
C VAL A 237 6.27 -3.91 -12.40
N GLY A 238 6.33 -2.83 -11.62
CA GLY A 238 7.51 -1.98 -11.49
C GLY A 238 8.07 -1.96 -10.08
N GLY A 239 9.30 -1.55 -9.94
CA GLY A 239 9.91 -1.31 -8.62
C GLY A 239 11.23 -0.57 -8.79
N ALA A 240 11.42 0.46 -7.99
CA ALA A 240 12.62 1.28 -7.98
C ALA A 240 12.89 1.82 -6.57
N THR A 241 14.14 2.13 -6.30
CA THR A 241 14.56 2.75 -5.04
C THR A 241 15.01 4.18 -5.29
N ASP A 242 14.51 5.10 -4.49
CA ASP A 242 14.92 6.51 -4.51
C ASP A 242 16.08 6.77 -3.54
N THR A 243 16.60 8.00 -3.55
CA THR A 243 17.54 8.49 -2.55
C THR A 243 16.95 8.37 -1.15
N HIS A 244 17.55 7.53 -0.32
CA HIS A 244 17.03 7.20 1.00
C HIS A 244 17.13 8.39 1.97
N VAL A 245 18.19 9.16 1.86
CA VAL A 245 18.44 10.38 2.64
C VAL A 245 17.63 11.53 2.03
N VAL A 246 16.56 11.96 2.71
CA VAL A 246 15.56 12.88 2.12
C VAL A 246 16.19 14.26 1.82
N HIS A 247 17.08 14.77 2.68
CA HIS A 247 17.71 16.06 2.44
C HIS A 247 18.74 16.06 1.29
N GLU A 248 19.09 14.91 0.73
CA GLU A 248 19.93 14.78 -0.46
C GLU A 248 19.12 14.65 -1.77
N ARG A 249 17.80 14.60 -1.68
CA ARG A 249 16.95 14.57 -2.88
C ARG A 249 17.03 15.89 -3.63
N ALA A 250 17.21 15.80 -4.94
CA ALA A 250 17.29 16.98 -5.80
C ALA A 250 15.98 17.77 -5.80
N ASP A 251 14.86 17.08 -5.73
CA ASP A 251 13.51 17.63 -5.62
C ASP A 251 12.71 16.79 -4.60
N PRO A 252 12.47 17.31 -3.39
CA PRO A 252 11.68 16.60 -2.38
C PRO A 252 10.19 16.49 -2.70
N THR A 253 9.68 17.19 -3.71
CA THR A 253 8.30 17.09 -4.18
C THR A 253 8.12 16.01 -5.26
N THR A 254 9.20 15.38 -5.72
CA THR A 254 9.19 14.30 -6.70
C THR A 254 9.68 12.99 -6.06
N MET A 255 8.84 11.97 -6.12
CA MET A 255 9.15 10.61 -5.67
C MET A 255 9.74 9.80 -6.85
N ARG A 256 11.05 9.93 -7.09
CA ARG A 256 11.71 9.27 -8.23
C ARG A 256 11.50 7.76 -8.27
N GLY A 257 11.34 7.13 -7.10
CA GLY A 257 11.00 5.72 -7.01
C GLY A 257 9.63 5.41 -7.64
N VAL A 258 8.65 6.31 -7.50
CA VAL A 258 7.33 6.20 -8.15
C VAL A 258 7.46 6.39 -9.65
N VAL A 259 8.14 7.45 -10.10
CA VAL A 259 8.37 7.74 -11.53
C VAL A 259 9.03 6.56 -12.25
N GLU A 260 10.09 6.01 -11.69
CA GLU A 260 10.81 4.89 -12.34
C GLU A 260 10.04 3.57 -12.26
N SER A 261 9.34 3.30 -11.15
CA SER A 261 8.56 2.06 -11.03
C SER A 261 7.35 2.08 -11.96
N SER A 262 6.65 3.21 -12.10
CA SER A 262 5.54 3.35 -13.05
C SER A 262 6.01 3.20 -14.49
N ARG A 263 7.10 3.86 -14.87
CA ARG A 263 7.68 3.70 -16.20
C ARG A 263 7.97 2.24 -16.54
N ILE A 264 8.57 1.49 -15.60
CA ILE A 264 8.86 0.05 -15.81
C ILE A 264 7.55 -0.75 -15.98
N ALA A 265 6.53 -0.46 -15.16
CA ALA A 265 5.26 -1.17 -15.24
C ALA A 265 4.50 -0.85 -16.52
N TYR A 266 4.44 0.42 -16.93
CA TYR A 266 3.83 0.86 -18.18
C TYR A 266 4.54 0.28 -19.40
N ASP A 267 5.87 0.35 -19.46
CA ASP A 267 6.67 -0.25 -20.55
C ASP A 267 6.42 -1.76 -20.66
N MET A 268 6.28 -2.47 -19.52
CA MET A 268 6.01 -3.91 -19.52
C MET A 268 4.60 -4.24 -20.01
N ALA A 269 3.62 -3.42 -19.64
CA ALA A 269 2.22 -3.61 -19.97
C ALA A 269 1.85 -3.12 -21.39
N ASP A 270 2.76 -2.39 -22.07
CA ASP A 270 2.48 -1.64 -23.31
C ASP A 270 1.30 -0.66 -23.11
N MET A 271 1.30 0.05 -21.98
CA MET A 271 0.28 1.01 -21.55
C MET A 271 0.92 2.35 -21.15
N GLY A 272 0.08 3.35 -20.96
CA GLY A 272 0.47 4.65 -20.41
C GLY A 272 -0.48 5.13 -19.31
N PRO A 273 -0.20 6.28 -18.67
CA PRO A 273 -1.07 6.82 -17.62
C PRO A 273 -2.50 7.13 -18.12
N ASP A 274 -2.68 7.42 -19.40
CA ASP A 274 -3.98 7.69 -20.01
C ASP A 274 -4.85 6.43 -20.19
N ASP A 275 -4.26 5.24 -20.03
CA ASP A 275 -4.97 3.95 -20.13
C ASP A 275 -5.49 3.47 -18.76
N ILE A 276 -5.31 4.25 -17.71
CA ILE A 276 -5.70 3.89 -16.34
C ILE A 276 -7.07 4.49 -16.01
N ASP A 277 -8.02 3.63 -15.70
CA ASP A 277 -9.39 4.03 -15.34
C ASP A 277 -9.59 4.30 -13.85
N VAL A 278 -8.76 3.71 -12.98
CA VAL A 278 -8.85 3.83 -11.51
C VAL A 278 -7.48 3.57 -10.87
N ALA A 279 -7.19 4.24 -9.76
CA ALA A 279 -5.95 4.07 -9.02
C ALA A 279 -6.17 3.95 -7.51
N GLU A 280 -5.50 2.97 -6.89
CA GLU A 280 -5.37 2.88 -5.43
C GLU A 280 -3.93 3.27 -5.08
N LEU A 281 -3.78 4.38 -4.39
CA LEU A 281 -2.50 4.98 -4.03
C LEU A 281 -2.24 4.83 -2.53
N HIS A 282 -0.96 4.81 -2.15
CA HIS A 282 -0.57 4.81 -0.74
C HIS A 282 -0.87 6.17 -0.10
N ASP A 283 -1.86 6.23 0.77
CA ASP A 283 -2.41 7.45 1.35
C ASP A 283 -2.07 7.65 2.85
N MET A 284 -0.90 7.19 3.27
CA MET A 284 -0.43 7.39 4.65
C MET A 284 -0.52 8.86 5.12
N PHE A 285 -0.38 9.80 4.18
CA PHE A 285 -0.56 11.24 4.36
C PHE A 285 -1.28 11.83 3.16
N THR A 286 -2.18 12.79 3.36
CA THR A 286 -2.96 13.40 2.27
C THR A 286 -2.11 14.00 1.15
N ILE A 287 -0.93 14.54 1.46
CA ILE A 287 0.02 15.07 0.45
C ILE A 287 0.49 14.01 -0.55
N LEU A 288 0.49 12.73 -0.17
CA LEU A 288 0.95 11.65 -1.04
C LEU A 288 0.04 11.44 -2.23
N GLU A 289 -1.26 11.74 -2.14
CA GLU A 289 -2.16 11.67 -3.28
C GLU A 289 -1.72 12.65 -4.38
N PHE A 290 -1.34 13.89 -4.03
CA PHE A 290 -0.83 14.84 -5.01
C PHE A 290 0.47 14.35 -5.64
N LEU A 291 1.45 13.99 -4.80
CA LEU A 291 2.76 13.60 -5.28
C LEU A 291 2.71 12.35 -6.16
N GLN A 292 1.99 11.32 -5.70
CA GLN A 292 1.92 10.05 -6.42
C GLN A 292 1.13 10.17 -7.73
N SER A 293 -0.01 10.87 -7.73
CA SER A 293 -0.81 11.04 -8.94
C SER A 293 -0.06 11.81 -10.03
N GLU A 294 0.78 12.78 -9.65
CA GLU A 294 1.66 13.50 -10.56
C GLU A 294 2.82 12.63 -11.05
N ASP A 295 3.49 11.93 -10.12
CA ASP A 295 4.67 11.10 -10.42
C ASP A 295 4.33 9.81 -11.19
N LEU A 296 3.07 9.35 -11.11
CA LEU A 296 2.50 8.30 -11.96
C LEU A 296 2.12 8.80 -13.36
N GLY A 297 2.13 10.12 -13.58
CA GLY A 297 1.81 10.75 -14.85
C GLY A 297 0.33 11.01 -15.08
N PHE A 298 -0.53 10.86 -14.07
CA PHE A 298 -1.96 11.12 -14.19
C PHE A 298 -2.27 12.61 -14.31
N PHE A 299 -1.49 13.44 -13.66
CA PHE A 299 -1.57 14.90 -13.71
C PHE A 299 -0.17 15.49 -13.90
N GLU A 300 -0.11 16.67 -14.51
CA GLU A 300 1.14 17.43 -14.60
C GLU A 300 1.67 17.81 -13.21
N LYS A 301 2.97 17.95 -13.08
CA LYS A 301 3.62 18.31 -11.81
C LYS A 301 3.09 19.63 -11.27
N GLY A 302 2.60 19.63 -10.02
CA GLY A 302 1.97 20.77 -9.37
C GLY A 302 0.48 20.96 -9.68
N GLU A 303 -0.16 20.01 -10.38
CA GLU A 303 -1.58 20.06 -10.75
C GLU A 303 -2.44 19.06 -9.95
N GLY A 304 -1.83 18.14 -9.18
CA GLY A 304 -2.56 17.13 -8.40
C GLY A 304 -3.57 17.74 -7.43
N TRP A 305 -3.24 18.87 -6.78
CA TRP A 305 -4.17 19.58 -5.90
C TRP A 305 -5.38 20.16 -6.66
N LYS A 306 -5.19 20.60 -7.92
CA LYS A 306 -6.30 21.12 -8.75
C LYS A 306 -7.25 20.00 -9.14
N ALA A 307 -6.71 18.81 -9.46
CA ALA A 307 -7.52 17.64 -9.76
C ALA A 307 -8.45 17.27 -8.59
N VAL A 308 -7.96 17.39 -7.35
CA VAL A 308 -8.80 17.21 -6.15
C VAL A 308 -9.83 18.33 -6.01
N GLU A 309 -9.44 19.60 -6.21
CA GLU A 309 -10.36 20.76 -6.15
C GLU A 309 -11.51 20.64 -7.16
N GLU A 310 -11.21 20.14 -8.35
CA GLU A 310 -12.14 19.94 -9.47
C GLU A 310 -12.97 18.66 -9.35
N GLY A 311 -12.70 17.81 -8.34
CA GLY A 311 -13.40 16.54 -8.13
C GLY A 311 -13.03 15.45 -9.15
N ARG A 312 -11.91 15.59 -9.87
CA ARG A 312 -11.46 14.62 -10.89
C ARG A 312 -11.04 13.29 -10.28
N THR A 313 -10.61 13.28 -8.99
CA THR A 313 -10.20 12.09 -8.24
C THR A 313 -11.34 11.44 -7.44
N GLU A 314 -12.56 11.97 -7.54
CA GLU A 314 -13.76 11.45 -6.88
C GLU A 314 -14.33 10.22 -7.60
N ARG A 315 -15.16 9.43 -6.90
CA ARG A 315 -16.01 8.42 -7.55
C ARG A 315 -16.84 9.06 -8.66
N GLY A 316 -16.63 8.63 -9.90
CA GLY A 316 -17.27 9.21 -11.09
C GLY A 316 -16.58 10.43 -11.68
N GLY A 317 -15.44 10.83 -11.16
CA GLY A 317 -14.51 11.78 -11.77
C GLY A 317 -13.73 11.16 -12.94
N ASP A 318 -12.79 11.91 -13.49
CA ASP A 318 -11.99 11.48 -14.64
C ASP A 318 -11.11 10.26 -14.31
N LEU A 319 -10.51 10.26 -13.11
CA LEU A 319 -9.69 9.18 -12.58
C LEU A 319 -9.97 9.01 -11.06
N PRO A 320 -10.90 8.14 -10.69
CA PRO A 320 -11.14 7.83 -9.27
C PRO A 320 -9.87 7.35 -8.56
N ILE A 321 -9.52 8.00 -7.44
CA ILE A 321 -8.36 7.63 -6.63
C ILE A 321 -8.83 7.25 -5.23
N ASN A 322 -8.33 6.10 -4.72
CA ASN A 322 -8.67 5.56 -3.41
C ASN A 322 -10.19 5.48 -3.20
N HIS A 323 -10.86 4.81 -4.16
CA HIS A 323 -12.31 4.79 -4.23
C HIS A 323 -12.95 3.61 -3.47
N SER A 324 -12.12 2.68 -2.97
CA SER A 324 -12.54 1.48 -2.25
C SER A 324 -12.71 1.71 -0.74
#